data_b2fb8901a351476a4e1ed66360b9a882
#
_entry.id   b2fb8901a351476a4e1ed66360b9a882
#
_cell.length_a   1.000
_cell.length_b   1.000
_cell.length_c   1.000
_cell.angle_alpha   90.00
_cell.angle_beta   90.00
_cell.angle_gamma   90.00
#
_symmetry.space_group_name_H-M   'P 1'
#
loop_
_entity.id
_entity.type
_entity.pdbx_description
1 polymer ?
#
loop_
_entity_poly.entity_id
_entity_poly.type
_entity_poly.pdbx_seq_one_letter_code
_entity_poly.pdbx_strand_id
1 'polypeptide(L)'
;MITEKVKVSVFREVYREQFKQEYFVDSNFLAQSNSDLAKRETNDCVVRAFMCALDLPYEQAHAYIKKEMKRQDRQGTYTFLYSKNVIGKIKNGRRINFIGAHPDKTWMQKNIANTTNKKILANPKYKKPTGFTVKSFIENNPVGRFVLVVEGHALAVVNGVLYGNSNEQYSGLYRSVWYGFQMK
;
A
#
# COMPACT_ATOMS: atom_id res chain seq x y z
N MET A 1 2.41 -32.68 -30.72
CA MET A 1 1.69 -31.41 -30.49
C MET A 1 1.65 -31.13 -29.00
N ILE A 2 2.39 -30.14 -28.55
CA ILE A 2 2.27 -29.63 -27.17
C ILE A 2 0.95 -28.89 -27.10
N THR A 3 0.00 -29.39 -26.33
CA THR A 3 -1.32 -28.80 -26.21
C THR A 3 -1.23 -27.36 -25.68
N GLU A 4 -2.11 -26.48 -26.12
CA GLU A 4 -2.17 -25.05 -25.75
C GLU A 4 -2.20 -24.86 -24.23
N LYS A 5 -2.80 -25.79 -23.49
CA LYS A 5 -2.80 -25.84 -22.02
C LYS A 5 -1.41 -25.97 -21.40
N VAL A 6 -0.52 -26.73 -22.01
CA VAL A 6 0.87 -26.91 -21.51
C VAL A 6 1.67 -25.62 -21.74
N LYS A 7 1.49 -24.97 -22.90
CA LYS A 7 2.15 -23.68 -23.18
C LYS A 7 1.71 -22.58 -22.21
N VAL A 8 0.42 -22.52 -21.88
CA VAL A 8 -0.11 -21.55 -20.91
C VAL A 8 0.40 -21.80 -19.50
N SER A 9 0.55 -23.08 -19.09
CA SER A 9 1.08 -23.41 -17.75
C SER A 9 2.57 -23.04 -17.63
N VAL A 10 3.39 -23.38 -18.62
CA VAL A 10 4.81 -23.03 -18.66
C VAL A 10 5.00 -21.52 -18.69
N PHE A 11 4.22 -20.79 -19.50
CA PHE A 11 4.27 -19.33 -19.55
C PHE A 11 3.91 -18.71 -18.20
N ARG A 12 2.88 -19.23 -17.50
CA ARG A 12 2.49 -18.77 -16.16
C ARG A 12 3.57 -19.03 -15.12
N GLU A 13 4.26 -20.16 -15.23
CA GLU A 13 5.32 -20.53 -14.30
C GLU A 13 6.57 -19.67 -14.48
N VAL A 14 7.02 -19.50 -15.73
CA VAL A 14 8.13 -18.59 -16.08
C VAL A 14 7.79 -17.14 -15.67
N TYR A 15 6.57 -16.67 -15.96
CA TYR A 15 6.12 -15.33 -15.56
C TYR A 15 6.08 -15.17 -14.03
N ARG A 16 5.66 -16.20 -13.29
CA ARG A 16 5.67 -16.19 -11.82
C ARG A 16 7.08 -16.11 -11.25
N GLU A 17 8.02 -16.88 -11.77
CA GLU A 17 9.41 -16.87 -11.33
C GLU A 17 10.08 -15.53 -11.65
N GLN A 18 9.92 -15.02 -12.86
CA GLN A 18 10.44 -13.72 -13.27
C GLN A 18 9.83 -12.60 -12.43
N PHE A 19 8.52 -12.62 -12.21
CA PHE A 19 7.82 -11.67 -11.35
C PHE A 19 8.30 -11.73 -9.91
N LYS A 20 8.53 -12.93 -9.37
CA LYS A 20 9.02 -13.17 -8.03
C LYS A 20 10.39 -12.53 -7.78
N GLN A 21 11.27 -12.58 -8.76
CA GLN A 21 12.64 -12.04 -8.64
C GLN A 21 12.70 -10.52 -8.87
N GLU A 22 11.91 -10.00 -9.79
CA GLU A 22 12.08 -8.63 -10.29
C GLU A 22 11.09 -7.60 -9.70
N TYR A 23 9.91 -8.07 -9.25
CA TYR A 23 8.80 -7.13 -8.97
C TYR A 23 8.18 -7.23 -7.58
N PHE A 24 8.73 -8.03 -6.70
CA PHE A 24 8.19 -8.19 -5.36
C PHE A 24 9.28 -8.22 -4.28
N VAL A 25 9.02 -7.47 -3.20
CA VAL A 25 9.80 -7.49 -1.95
C VAL A 25 8.89 -7.71 -0.77
N ASP A 26 9.21 -8.67 0.08
CA ASP A 26 8.53 -8.85 1.37
C ASP A 26 8.93 -7.72 2.32
N SER A 27 8.03 -6.75 2.47
CA SER A 27 8.26 -5.57 3.30
C SER A 27 8.31 -5.91 4.80
N ASN A 28 7.67 -7.02 5.21
CA ASN A 28 7.72 -7.48 6.60
C ASN A 28 9.09 -8.06 6.92
N PHE A 29 9.59 -8.95 6.06
CA PHE A 29 10.93 -9.49 6.19
C PHE A 29 11.99 -8.39 6.17
N LEU A 30 11.87 -7.45 5.22
CA LEU A 30 12.79 -6.31 5.11
C LEU A 30 12.80 -5.45 6.39
N ALA A 31 11.64 -5.14 6.96
CA ALA A 31 11.53 -4.37 8.18
C ALA A 31 12.14 -5.10 9.38
N GLN A 32 11.76 -6.36 9.58
CA GLN A 32 12.22 -7.17 10.72
C GLN A 32 13.71 -7.52 10.67
N SER A 33 14.27 -7.66 9.47
CA SER A 33 15.72 -7.90 9.30
C SER A 33 16.57 -6.70 9.71
N ASN A 34 16.00 -5.49 9.68
CA ASN A 34 16.72 -4.25 9.91
C ASN A 34 16.28 -3.47 11.17
N SER A 35 15.28 -4.00 11.91
CA SER A 35 14.70 -3.26 13.05
C SER A 35 14.17 -4.19 14.12
N ASP A 36 14.67 -4.04 15.35
CA ASP A 36 14.13 -4.76 16.50
C ASP A 36 12.76 -4.21 16.92
N LEU A 37 12.46 -2.96 16.60
CA LEU A 37 11.13 -2.40 16.80
C LEU A 37 10.12 -3.11 15.88
N ALA A 38 10.47 -3.32 14.62
CA ALA A 38 9.60 -4.01 13.65
C ALA A 38 9.26 -5.45 14.08
N LYS A 39 10.19 -6.16 14.74
CA LYS A 39 9.95 -7.52 15.26
C LYS A 39 8.87 -7.56 16.34
N ARG A 40 8.66 -6.46 17.05
CA ARG A 40 7.70 -6.33 18.16
C ARG A 40 6.39 -5.66 17.75
N GLU A 41 6.33 -5.10 16.55
CA GLU A 41 5.15 -4.42 16.02
C GLU A 41 4.21 -5.38 15.28
N THR A 42 2.94 -5.05 15.30
CA THR A 42 1.88 -5.74 14.55
C THR A 42 0.99 -4.71 13.87
N ASN A 43 0.22 -5.13 12.84
CA ASN A 43 -0.70 -4.26 12.12
C ASN A 43 -0.05 -2.98 11.57
N ASP A 44 1.21 -3.07 11.18
CA ASP A 44 2.10 -1.97 10.83
C ASP A 44 2.26 -1.77 9.30
N CYS A 45 1.36 -2.32 8.49
CA CYS A 45 1.44 -2.26 7.03
C CYS A 45 1.63 -0.84 6.48
N VAL A 46 1.00 0.17 7.11
CA VAL A 46 1.16 1.57 6.73
C VAL A 46 2.58 2.07 7.02
N VAL A 47 3.14 1.68 8.19
CA VAL A 47 4.53 2.03 8.54
C VAL A 47 5.50 1.48 7.51
N ARG A 48 5.37 0.19 7.17
CA ARG A 48 6.23 -0.49 6.19
C ARG A 48 6.06 0.08 4.78
N ALA A 49 4.83 0.40 4.39
CA ALA A 49 4.58 1.03 3.10
C ALA A 49 5.26 2.41 3.01
N PHE A 50 5.16 3.23 4.05
CA PHE A 50 5.85 4.53 4.09
C PHE A 50 7.37 4.39 4.24
N MET A 51 7.87 3.40 4.99
CA MET A 51 9.27 3.04 5.06
C MET A 51 9.85 2.83 3.65
N CYS A 52 9.23 1.96 2.86
CA CYS A 52 9.68 1.64 1.51
C CYS A 52 9.51 2.83 0.54
N ALA A 53 8.35 3.49 0.56
CA ALA A 53 8.06 4.58 -0.36
C ALA A 53 8.90 5.83 -0.10
N LEU A 54 9.21 6.15 1.15
CA LEU A 54 10.04 7.30 1.53
C LEU A 54 11.52 6.96 1.66
N ASP A 55 11.87 5.65 1.59
CA ASP A 55 13.25 5.19 1.77
C ASP A 55 13.81 5.60 3.14
N LEU A 56 13.10 5.22 4.18
CA LEU A 56 13.42 5.55 5.57
C LEU A 56 13.75 4.28 6.36
N PRO A 57 14.61 4.36 7.38
CA PRO A 57 14.65 3.34 8.42
C PRO A 57 13.28 3.13 9.07
N TYR A 58 13.00 1.89 9.50
CA TYR A 58 11.70 1.55 10.07
C TYR A 58 11.32 2.45 11.25
N GLU A 59 12.24 2.71 12.17
CA GLU A 59 12.04 3.56 13.35
C GLU A 59 11.58 4.97 12.96
N GLN A 60 12.19 5.53 11.91
CA GLN A 60 11.83 6.87 11.43
C GLN A 60 10.45 6.88 10.77
N ALA A 61 10.13 5.85 9.98
CA ALA A 61 8.80 5.70 9.39
C ALA A 61 7.74 5.49 10.50
N HIS A 62 8.03 4.63 11.50
CA HIS A 62 7.17 4.38 12.64
C HIS A 62 6.88 5.66 13.42
N ALA A 63 7.91 6.41 13.81
CA ALA A 63 7.77 7.68 14.53
C ALA A 63 6.98 8.71 13.71
N TYR A 64 7.22 8.78 12.40
CA TYR A 64 6.48 9.66 11.49
C TYR A 64 4.99 9.31 11.42
N ILE A 65 4.65 8.05 11.21
CA ILE A 65 3.24 7.60 11.13
C ILE A 65 2.56 7.75 12.50
N LYS A 66 3.26 7.45 13.60
CA LYS A 66 2.75 7.66 14.97
C LYS A 66 2.40 9.12 15.21
N LYS A 67 3.27 10.05 14.82
CA LYS A 67 3.06 11.49 14.97
C LYS A 67 1.95 12.02 14.08
N GLU A 68 2.04 11.77 12.78
CA GLU A 68 1.20 12.44 11.79
C GLU A 68 -0.16 11.76 11.62
N MET A 69 -0.22 10.43 11.75
CA MET A 69 -1.44 9.64 11.62
C MET A 69 -2.00 9.15 12.96
N LYS A 70 -1.41 9.58 14.09
CA LYS A 70 -1.86 9.23 15.44
C LYS A 70 -1.95 7.71 15.68
N ARG A 71 -1.08 6.96 15.00
CA ARG A 71 -1.00 5.52 15.18
C ARG A 71 -0.57 5.18 16.60
N GLN A 72 -1.20 4.20 17.21
CA GLN A 72 -0.76 3.59 18.46
C GLN A 72 0.08 2.35 18.19
N ASP A 73 0.98 2.01 19.11
CA ASP A 73 1.85 0.85 18.99
C ASP A 73 1.00 -0.43 18.88
N ARG A 74 1.40 -1.35 18.02
CA ARG A 74 0.73 -2.60 17.70
C ARG A 74 -0.69 -2.49 17.13
N GLN A 75 -1.14 -1.28 16.78
CA GLN A 75 -2.46 -1.06 16.20
C GLN A 75 -2.36 -0.67 14.73
N GLY A 76 -3.44 -0.98 13.99
CA GLY A 76 -3.59 -0.55 12.60
C GLY A 76 -3.70 0.98 12.48
N THR A 77 -3.38 1.49 11.30
CA THR A 77 -3.50 2.92 10.98
C THR A 77 -4.68 3.14 10.03
N TYR A 78 -5.60 3.98 10.43
CA TYR A 78 -6.72 4.38 9.56
C TYR A 78 -6.28 5.48 8.61
N THR A 79 -5.65 5.11 7.50
CA THR A 79 -4.99 6.04 6.56
C THR A 79 -5.92 7.11 6.01
N PHE A 80 -7.20 6.80 5.78
CA PHE A 80 -8.15 7.75 5.24
C PHE A 80 -8.48 8.87 6.23
N LEU A 81 -8.42 8.62 7.56
CA LEU A 81 -8.69 9.60 8.60
C LEU A 81 -7.61 10.65 8.71
N TYR A 82 -6.37 10.22 8.55
CA TYR A 82 -5.19 11.04 8.83
C TYR A 82 -4.44 11.42 7.56
N SER A 83 -4.92 11.01 6.38
CA SER A 83 -4.28 11.32 5.10
C SER A 83 -4.01 12.82 4.93
N LYS A 84 -4.94 13.69 5.37
CA LYS A 84 -4.78 15.16 5.34
C LYS A 84 -3.56 15.65 6.14
N ASN A 85 -3.13 14.89 7.15
CA ASN A 85 -2.01 15.30 8.01
C ASN A 85 -0.66 15.06 7.34
N VAL A 86 -0.59 14.19 6.34
CA VAL A 86 0.65 13.88 5.60
C VAL A 86 0.69 14.51 4.20
N ILE A 87 -0.48 14.80 3.60
CA ILE A 87 -0.57 15.38 2.26
C ILE A 87 0.09 16.76 2.23
N GLY A 88 0.91 16.98 1.22
CA GLY A 88 1.63 18.23 1.01
C GLY A 88 2.89 18.40 1.87
N LYS A 89 3.11 17.53 2.87
CA LYS A 89 4.33 17.56 3.67
C LYS A 89 5.52 17.03 2.90
N ILE A 90 6.70 17.50 3.30
CA ILE A 90 7.98 17.00 2.79
C ILE A 90 8.57 16.08 3.86
N LYS A 91 8.93 14.88 3.45
CA LYS A 91 9.64 13.91 4.29
C LYS A 91 10.73 13.24 3.47
N ASN A 92 11.94 13.19 4.03
CA ASN A 92 13.12 12.69 3.34
C ASN A 92 13.31 13.31 1.93
N GLY A 93 13.18 14.65 1.84
CA GLY A 93 13.29 15.39 0.58
C GLY A 93 12.15 15.16 -0.42
N ARG A 94 11.13 14.38 -0.07
CA ARG A 94 10.01 14.03 -0.97
C ARG A 94 8.71 14.69 -0.51
N ARG A 95 8.00 15.31 -1.45
CA ARG A 95 6.65 15.82 -1.19
C ARG A 95 5.63 14.70 -1.31
N ILE A 96 4.76 14.58 -0.32
CA ILE A 96 3.69 13.57 -0.29
C ILE A 96 2.44 14.17 -0.94
N ASN A 97 2.06 13.66 -2.10
CA ASN A 97 0.86 14.05 -2.82
C ASN A 97 -0.20 12.96 -2.73
N PHE A 98 -1.46 13.36 -2.61
CA PHE A 98 -2.58 12.43 -2.69
C PHE A 98 -2.82 12.03 -4.14
N ILE A 99 -2.95 10.72 -4.36
CA ILE A 99 -3.43 10.16 -5.62
C ILE A 99 -4.73 9.44 -5.33
N GLY A 100 -5.82 9.94 -5.89
CA GLY A 100 -7.15 9.40 -5.63
C GLY A 100 -7.62 8.55 -6.79
N ALA A 101 -7.88 7.26 -6.54
CA ALA A 101 -8.88 6.52 -7.30
C ALA A 101 -10.30 6.80 -6.75
N HIS A 102 -10.41 7.62 -5.71
CA HIS A 102 -11.68 7.91 -5.07
C HIS A 102 -12.38 9.07 -5.76
N PRO A 103 -13.55 8.87 -6.34
CA PRO A 103 -14.24 9.91 -7.12
C PRO A 103 -14.82 11.05 -6.28
N ASP A 104 -14.84 10.93 -4.94
CA ASP A 104 -15.57 11.90 -4.13
C ASP A 104 -14.77 12.41 -2.92
N LYS A 105 -14.21 13.64 -3.08
CA LYS A 105 -13.60 14.39 -1.98
C LYS A 105 -14.59 14.63 -0.82
N THR A 106 -15.87 14.77 -1.12
CA THR A 106 -16.93 14.98 -0.14
C THR A 106 -17.15 13.77 0.74
N TRP A 107 -16.95 12.56 0.21
CA TRP A 107 -17.01 11.34 1.00
C TRP A 107 -15.90 11.28 2.04
N MET A 108 -14.66 11.55 1.66
CA MET A 108 -13.55 11.61 2.62
C MET A 108 -13.78 12.65 3.72
N GLN A 109 -14.29 13.84 3.37
CA GLN A 109 -14.58 14.89 4.34
C GLN A 109 -15.74 14.53 5.28
N LYS A 110 -16.82 13.96 4.76
CA LYS A 110 -17.97 13.52 5.57
C LYS A 110 -17.60 12.36 6.51
N ASN A 111 -16.76 11.43 6.07
CA ASN A 111 -16.37 10.29 6.90
C ASN A 111 -15.29 10.65 7.94
N ILE A 112 -14.44 11.63 7.67
CA ILE A 112 -13.51 12.19 8.67
C ILE A 112 -14.29 12.83 9.82
N ALA A 113 -15.43 13.48 9.54
CA ALA A 113 -16.26 14.12 10.56
C ALA A 113 -17.05 13.12 11.44
N ASN A 114 -17.32 11.91 10.95
CA ASN A 114 -18.27 10.97 11.56
C ASN A 114 -17.63 9.68 12.12
N THR A 115 -16.33 9.62 12.32
CA THR A 115 -15.58 8.38 12.62
C THR A 115 -15.67 7.84 14.03
N THR A 116 -16.51 8.37 14.88
CA THR A 116 -16.87 7.70 16.14
C THR A 116 -17.79 6.48 15.93
N ASN A 117 -18.23 6.20 14.69
CA ASN A 117 -19.22 5.17 14.41
C ASN A 117 -18.65 4.05 13.51
N LYS A 118 -18.36 2.87 14.09
CA LYS A 118 -17.91 1.64 13.38
C LYS A 118 -18.88 1.20 12.25
N LYS A 119 -20.13 1.67 12.24
CA LYS A 119 -21.13 1.36 11.21
C LYS A 119 -20.87 2.03 9.85
N ILE A 120 -19.98 3.02 9.79
CA ILE A 120 -19.69 3.77 8.53
C ILE A 120 -18.78 2.98 7.60
N LEU A 121 -17.91 2.10 8.14
CA LEU A 121 -17.09 1.19 7.34
C LEU A 121 -17.90 0.13 6.57
N ALA A 122 -19.15 -0.07 6.95
CA ALA A 122 -20.09 -1.03 6.33
C ALA A 122 -21.10 -0.37 5.37
N ASN A 123 -20.87 0.87 4.91
CA ASN A 123 -21.84 1.56 4.06
C ASN A 123 -21.94 0.87 2.68
N PRO A 124 -23.12 0.27 2.35
CA PRO A 124 -23.33 -0.45 1.10
C PRO A 124 -23.29 0.46 -0.15
N LYS A 125 -23.31 1.77 0.01
CA LYS A 125 -23.15 2.74 -1.09
C LYS A 125 -21.69 2.90 -1.55
N TYR A 126 -20.74 2.30 -0.83
CA TYR A 126 -19.34 2.30 -1.22
C TYR A 126 -19.13 1.32 -2.37
N LYS A 127 -19.18 1.81 -3.58
CA LYS A 127 -18.77 1.02 -4.74
C LYS A 127 -17.23 1.00 -4.75
N LYS A 128 -16.65 -0.19 -4.59
CA LYS A 128 -15.21 -0.40 -4.86
C LYS A 128 -14.93 0.19 -6.24
N PRO A 129 -13.84 0.95 -6.42
CA PRO A 129 -13.44 1.35 -7.77
C PRO A 129 -13.27 0.08 -8.59
N THR A 130 -14.17 -0.13 -9.56
CA THR A 130 -14.10 -1.30 -10.43
C THR A 130 -12.98 -1.09 -11.44
N GLY A 131 -12.08 -2.05 -11.55
CA GLY A 131 -11.12 -2.14 -12.65
C GLY A 131 -9.73 -1.55 -12.41
N PHE A 132 -9.43 -0.96 -11.25
CA PHE A 132 -8.10 -0.43 -10.97
C PHE A 132 -7.38 -1.31 -9.93
N THR A 133 -6.62 -2.28 -10.41
CA THR A 133 -5.84 -3.18 -9.56
C THR A 133 -4.43 -2.64 -9.33
N VAL A 134 -3.72 -3.17 -8.32
CA VAL A 134 -2.31 -2.88 -8.10
C VAL A 134 -1.49 -3.19 -9.35
N LYS A 135 -1.79 -4.29 -10.05
CA LYS A 135 -1.14 -4.64 -11.32
C LYS A 135 -1.31 -3.54 -12.36
N SER A 136 -2.55 -3.13 -12.65
CA SER A 136 -2.80 -2.07 -13.63
C SER A 136 -2.22 -0.72 -13.18
N PHE A 137 -2.15 -0.46 -11.86
CA PHE A 137 -1.46 0.71 -11.34
C PHE A 137 0.03 0.69 -11.69
N ILE A 138 0.72 -0.43 -11.46
CA ILE A 138 2.15 -0.61 -11.76
C ILE A 138 2.39 -0.44 -13.26
N GLU A 139 1.57 -1.06 -14.10
CA GLU A 139 1.68 -0.96 -15.56
C GLU A 139 1.56 0.49 -16.06
N ASN A 140 0.68 1.28 -15.45
CA ASN A 140 0.48 2.69 -15.80
C ASN A 140 1.45 3.66 -15.09
N ASN A 141 2.14 3.20 -14.04
CA ASN A 141 3.08 4.01 -13.26
C ASN A 141 4.37 3.22 -12.99
N PRO A 142 5.12 2.86 -14.04
CA PRO A 142 6.31 2.00 -13.90
C PRO A 142 7.46 2.67 -13.14
N VAL A 143 7.44 4.00 -13.06
CA VAL A 143 8.46 4.79 -12.37
C VAL A 143 7.80 5.65 -11.30
N GLY A 144 8.45 5.75 -10.15
CA GLY A 144 8.01 6.56 -9.03
C GLY A 144 7.86 5.77 -7.74
N ARG A 145 7.48 6.45 -6.69
CA ARG A 145 7.36 5.89 -5.33
C ARG A 145 5.95 6.18 -4.81
N PHE A 146 5.26 5.13 -4.43
CA PHE A 146 3.84 5.21 -4.09
C PHE A 146 3.51 4.38 -2.85
N VAL A 147 2.58 4.86 -2.04
CA VAL A 147 1.85 4.06 -1.06
C VAL A 147 0.44 3.87 -1.59
N LEU A 148 0.01 2.63 -1.75
CA LEU A 148 -1.32 2.28 -2.21
C LEU A 148 -2.14 1.72 -1.06
N VAL A 149 -3.36 2.20 -0.93
CA VAL A 149 -4.32 1.70 0.05
C VAL A 149 -5.33 0.80 -0.67
N VAL A 150 -5.41 -0.41 -0.20
CA VAL A 150 -6.33 -1.46 -0.64
C VAL A 150 -7.24 -1.86 0.54
N GLU A 151 -8.17 -2.77 0.34
CA GLU A 151 -9.06 -3.21 1.42
C GLU A 151 -8.28 -3.77 2.62
N GLY A 152 -8.39 -3.08 3.76
CA GLY A 152 -7.77 -3.51 5.02
C GLY A 152 -6.24 -3.49 5.05
N HIS A 153 -5.56 -2.92 4.03
CA HIS A 153 -4.11 -2.99 3.95
C HIS A 153 -3.49 -1.81 3.20
N ALA A 154 -2.18 -1.59 3.40
CA ALA A 154 -1.37 -0.65 2.65
C ALA A 154 -0.13 -1.33 2.08
N LEU A 155 0.19 -1.03 0.83
CA LEU A 155 1.32 -1.55 0.06
C LEU A 155 2.19 -0.40 -0.41
N ALA A 156 3.48 -0.65 -0.66
CA ALA A 156 4.27 0.31 -1.42
C ALA A 156 4.56 -0.21 -2.84
N VAL A 157 4.67 0.72 -3.78
CA VAL A 157 5.19 0.47 -5.12
C VAL A 157 6.34 1.45 -5.35
N VAL A 158 7.51 0.92 -5.67
CA VAL A 158 8.71 1.72 -5.92
C VAL A 158 9.32 1.28 -7.24
N ASN A 159 9.28 2.16 -8.23
CA ASN A 159 9.79 1.91 -9.58
C ASN A 159 9.31 0.56 -10.17
N GLY A 160 8.00 0.31 -10.08
CA GLY A 160 7.39 -0.91 -10.56
C GLY A 160 7.48 -2.12 -9.63
N VAL A 161 8.28 -2.06 -8.56
CA VAL A 161 8.42 -3.14 -7.58
C VAL A 161 7.35 -3.02 -6.51
N LEU A 162 6.62 -4.12 -6.25
CA LEU A 162 5.63 -4.21 -5.18
C LEU A 162 6.29 -4.60 -3.86
N TYR A 163 6.03 -3.84 -2.82
CA TYR A 163 6.43 -4.11 -1.43
C TYR A 163 5.18 -4.43 -0.61
N GLY A 164 5.05 -5.67 -0.17
CA GLY A 164 3.89 -6.17 0.57
C GLY A 164 4.24 -7.27 1.56
N ASN A 165 3.25 -7.97 2.08
CA ASN A 165 3.47 -9.17 2.89
C ASN A 165 3.82 -10.37 2.00
N SER A 166 4.54 -11.36 2.54
CA SER A 166 4.96 -12.57 1.80
C SER A 166 3.81 -13.28 1.06
N ASN A 167 2.62 -13.30 1.65
CA ASN A 167 1.44 -13.90 1.04
C ASN A 167 0.81 -13.03 -0.08
N GLU A 168 1.29 -11.82 -0.30
CA GLU A 168 0.77 -10.88 -1.30
C GLU A 168 1.58 -10.88 -2.60
N GLN A 169 2.61 -11.68 -2.69
CA GLN A 169 3.46 -11.78 -3.87
C GLN A 169 2.67 -11.94 -5.19
N TYR A 170 1.57 -12.68 -5.14
CA TYR A 170 0.67 -12.83 -6.29
C TYR A 170 -0.68 -12.17 -6.05
N SER A 171 -1.28 -12.42 -4.90
CA SER A 171 -2.63 -11.91 -4.57
C SER A 171 -2.67 -10.39 -4.46
N GLY A 172 -1.58 -9.77 -4.01
CA GLY A 172 -1.47 -8.32 -3.86
C GLY A 172 -1.69 -7.56 -5.17
N LEU A 173 -1.26 -8.13 -6.29
CA LEU A 173 -1.42 -7.53 -7.62
C LEU A 173 -2.87 -7.35 -8.06
N TYR A 174 -3.74 -8.26 -7.64
CA TYR A 174 -5.14 -8.27 -8.05
C TYR A 174 -6.05 -7.53 -7.08
N ARG A 175 -5.48 -6.95 -6.02
CA ARG A 175 -6.25 -6.13 -5.08
C ARG A 175 -6.64 -4.81 -5.74
N SER A 176 -7.86 -4.37 -5.49
CA SER A 176 -8.34 -3.07 -5.97
C SER A 176 -7.68 -1.94 -5.18
N VAL A 177 -7.11 -0.97 -5.87
CA VAL A 177 -6.58 0.25 -5.28
C VAL A 177 -7.72 1.20 -4.96
N TRP A 178 -7.83 1.61 -3.72
CA TRP A 178 -8.83 2.57 -3.28
C TRP A 178 -8.34 4.02 -3.44
N TYR A 179 -7.15 4.29 -2.98
CA TYR A 179 -6.44 5.56 -3.13
C TYR A 179 -4.98 5.37 -2.76
N GLY A 180 -4.19 6.42 -2.83
CA GLY A 180 -2.77 6.32 -2.47
C GLY A 180 -2.11 7.66 -2.25
N PHE A 181 -0.80 7.58 -2.08
CA PHE A 181 0.10 8.71 -1.93
C PHE A 181 1.28 8.56 -2.87
N GLN A 182 1.64 9.61 -3.56
CA GLN A 182 2.83 9.68 -4.39
C GLN A 182 3.90 10.48 -3.65
N MET A 183 5.12 9.95 -3.63
CA MET A 183 6.31 10.60 -3.09
C MET A 183 7.09 11.24 -4.24
N LYS A 184 6.98 12.58 -4.38
CA LYS A 184 7.66 13.38 -5.41
C LYS A 184 8.86 14.10 -4.83
#